data_7c6f2751043a405ce722c2231380e0c7
#
_entry.id   7c6f2751043a405ce722c2231380e0c7
#
_cell.length_a   1.000
_cell.length_b   1.000
_cell.length_c   1.000
_cell.angle_alpha   90.00
_cell.angle_beta   90.00
_cell.angle_gamma   90.00
#
_symmetry.space_group_name_H-M   'P 1'
#
loop_
_entity.id
_entity.type
_entity.pdbx_description
1 polymer ?
#
loop_
_entity_poly.entity_id
_entity_poly.type
_entity_poly.pdbx_seq_one_letter_code
_entity_poly.pdbx_strand_id
1 'polypeptide(L)'
;MKKMKVLLPFAVVGLMLSLGACGSNNGGESGQSTTPSVAPQPKVTVKTADDKTSLTLVVGENGQLKASEEGVTWASNNEKVASVDQTGKVTAVSAGTAKISAAKEGFKTGELTVTVNRKPPIATLHMEDADHNAADGFWYNSNRGPELTPVYEKSSASDGTCIGYFGEGDVEVLKFTSSAAIKAELVLTMGHNSSFESLATIMDAKLNNAAIALENVAYTSDSDGQGGYTFQGVSLGEFDLVAGENALEFDLKGNAPYLDDLMIYSETAATIAKVDAPAKETIVMTNSEESLALTAEDTLQLTSATTGLSYHSRSETVATVDENGLVTAVAKGSAVIEVYKAGMISAKVTVTVAEKVVAGEIRAQAEDGTCEGAAIGEADTKIIKRTTSGGETCTAQWEAEAVLTIKFNAEKAGAYSVYLNGRAGGQYGMSNIDDLKAVIEVKVNNVAIAIPDAFAISGRTFTDYLLGNANLTVGENTIEVKAIGESDTAPNIDFFKLVPNA
;
A
#
# COMPACT_ATOMS: atom_id res chain seq x y z
N MET A 1 -13.50 42.31 -7.83
CA MET A 1 -14.92 42.43 -8.25
C MET A 1 -15.67 41.22 -7.72
N LYS A 2 -16.57 41.41 -6.77
CA LYS A 2 -17.36 40.37 -6.12
C LYS A 2 -18.38 39.81 -7.10
N LYS A 3 -18.37 38.49 -7.33
CA LYS A 3 -19.46 37.77 -8.00
C LYS A 3 -20.45 37.27 -6.95
N MET A 4 -21.63 37.78 -7.08
CA MET A 4 -22.80 37.54 -6.25
C MET A 4 -23.41 36.16 -6.60
N LYS A 5 -23.55 35.29 -5.61
CA LYS A 5 -24.33 34.04 -5.73
C LYS A 5 -25.82 34.39 -5.60
N VAL A 6 -26.58 34.09 -6.61
CA VAL A 6 -28.05 34.14 -6.56
C VAL A 6 -28.57 32.83 -5.98
N LEU A 7 -29.09 32.86 -4.77
CA LEU A 7 -29.94 31.80 -4.20
C LEU A 7 -31.39 32.05 -4.59
N LEU A 8 -32.02 31.10 -5.24
CA LEU A 8 -33.49 31.06 -5.35
C LEU A 8 -34.06 30.43 -4.07
N PRO A 9 -35.07 30.99 -3.46
CA PRO A 9 -35.73 30.41 -2.30
C PRO A 9 -36.80 29.40 -2.73
N PHE A 10 -36.71 28.18 -2.18
CA PHE A 10 -37.86 27.26 -2.15
C PHE A 10 -38.87 27.76 -1.13
N ALA A 11 -40.08 28.06 -1.60
CA ALA A 11 -41.21 28.40 -0.73
C ALA A 11 -41.78 27.12 -0.12
N VAL A 12 -41.56 26.93 1.18
CA VAL A 12 -42.29 25.95 2.00
C VAL A 12 -43.53 26.64 2.53
N VAL A 13 -44.70 26.27 2.03
CA VAL A 13 -45.98 26.67 2.63
C VAL A 13 -46.20 25.81 3.86
N GLY A 14 -45.88 26.35 5.02
CA GLY A 14 -46.20 25.78 6.32
C GLY A 14 -47.54 26.32 6.80
N LEU A 15 -48.54 25.45 6.89
CA LEU A 15 -49.83 25.76 7.53
C LEU A 15 -49.62 25.66 9.06
N MET A 16 -49.55 26.82 9.71
CA MET A 16 -49.55 26.91 11.18
C MET A 16 -50.99 26.85 11.70
N LEU A 17 -51.33 25.79 12.42
CA LEU A 17 -52.50 25.82 13.33
C LEU A 17 -52.04 26.42 14.67
N SER A 18 -52.61 27.57 15.02
CA SER A 18 -52.47 28.19 16.32
C SER A 18 -53.33 27.46 17.36
N LEU A 19 -52.70 26.91 18.39
CA LEU A 19 -53.39 26.51 19.62
C LEU A 19 -53.45 27.72 20.57
N GLY A 20 -54.65 28.24 20.76
CA GLY A 20 -54.96 29.17 21.85
C GLY A 20 -55.28 28.39 23.11
N ALA A 21 -54.55 28.67 24.18
CA ALA A 21 -54.89 28.25 25.53
C ALA A 21 -55.53 29.41 26.27
N CYS A 22 -56.65 29.19 26.92
CA CYS A 22 -56.92 29.58 28.31
C CYS A 22 -58.38 29.50 28.70
N GLY A 23 -58.62 28.99 29.90
CA GLY A 23 -59.75 29.44 30.71
C GLY A 23 -60.67 28.35 31.23
N SER A 24 -60.56 28.10 32.52
CA SER A 24 -61.44 27.27 33.38
C SER A 24 -62.87 27.74 33.38
N ASN A 25 -63.88 26.86 33.38
CA ASN A 25 -64.74 26.49 34.53
C ASN A 25 -65.99 25.72 34.13
N ASN A 26 -66.17 24.65 34.87
CA ASN A 26 -67.41 24.01 35.33
C ASN A 26 -68.69 24.06 34.47
N GLY A 27 -69.22 22.86 34.23
CA GLY A 27 -70.62 22.61 33.94
C GLY A 27 -70.86 21.42 33.04
N GLY A 28 -71.21 20.27 33.60
CA GLY A 28 -71.44 19.04 32.87
C GLY A 28 -72.52 19.12 31.80
N GLU A 29 -72.20 18.42 30.73
CA GLU A 29 -73.14 17.64 29.95
C GLU A 29 -72.37 16.72 29.01
N SER A 30 -72.77 15.47 29.04
CA SER A 30 -72.24 14.40 28.21
C SER A 30 -72.57 14.60 26.74
N GLY A 31 -71.72 15.28 26.02
CA GLY A 31 -71.76 15.38 24.56
C GLY A 31 -70.69 14.52 23.99
N GLN A 32 -70.96 13.32 23.52
CA GLN A 32 -70.11 12.42 22.80
C GLN A 32 -69.69 13.08 21.46
N SER A 33 -68.56 13.75 21.44
CA SER A 33 -67.99 14.26 20.20
C SER A 33 -67.49 13.06 19.35
N THR A 34 -68.34 12.63 18.46
CA THR A 34 -67.96 11.71 17.37
C THR A 34 -67.21 12.54 16.35
N THR A 35 -65.87 12.60 16.53
CA THR A 35 -64.98 12.88 15.39
C THR A 35 -65.30 11.84 14.33
N PRO A 36 -65.64 12.19 13.08
CA PRO A 36 -65.81 11.19 12.04
C PRO A 36 -64.53 10.49 11.82
N SER A 37 -64.45 9.20 12.16
CA SER A 37 -63.36 8.32 11.78
C SER A 37 -63.36 8.25 10.25
N VAL A 38 -62.46 8.99 9.61
CA VAL A 38 -62.21 8.86 8.18
C VAL A 38 -61.69 7.43 7.98
N ALA A 39 -62.52 6.59 7.38
CA ALA A 39 -62.13 5.23 7.04
C ALA A 39 -60.80 5.29 6.23
N PRO A 40 -59.81 4.41 6.55
CA PRO A 40 -58.53 4.42 5.85
C PRO A 40 -58.77 4.22 4.35
N GLN A 41 -58.30 5.17 3.52
CA GLN A 41 -58.40 5.07 2.06
C GLN A 41 -57.71 3.79 1.59
N PRO A 42 -58.35 2.98 0.74
CA PRO A 42 -57.74 1.81 0.15
C PRO A 42 -56.52 2.23 -0.65
N LYS A 43 -55.53 1.36 -0.75
CA LYS A 43 -54.25 1.62 -1.45
C LYS A 43 -54.21 0.84 -2.76
N VAL A 44 -53.81 1.51 -3.86
CA VAL A 44 -53.48 0.80 -5.09
C VAL A 44 -52.32 -0.13 -4.85
N THR A 45 -52.41 -1.37 -5.26
CA THR A 45 -51.27 -2.32 -5.24
C THR A 45 -50.67 -2.39 -6.62
N VAL A 46 -49.37 -2.23 -6.74
CA VAL A 46 -48.61 -2.35 -7.98
C VAL A 46 -47.74 -3.62 -7.92
N LYS A 47 -47.82 -4.44 -8.96
CA LYS A 47 -47.08 -5.68 -9.09
C LYS A 47 -46.58 -5.87 -10.53
N THR A 48 -45.61 -6.72 -10.72
CA THR A 48 -45.22 -7.22 -12.05
C THR A 48 -46.31 -8.17 -12.60
N ALA A 49 -46.19 -8.54 -13.88
CA ALA A 49 -47.12 -9.50 -14.48
C ALA A 49 -47.14 -10.85 -13.75
N ASP A 50 -45.99 -11.25 -13.17
CA ASP A 50 -45.75 -12.48 -12.39
C ASP A 50 -45.91 -12.26 -10.87
N ASP A 51 -46.67 -11.23 -10.44
CA ASP A 51 -47.04 -10.93 -9.05
C ASP A 51 -45.90 -10.51 -8.10
N LYS A 52 -44.72 -10.15 -8.60
CA LYS A 52 -43.64 -9.65 -7.77
C LYS A 52 -43.83 -8.20 -7.37
N THR A 53 -43.16 -7.78 -6.29
CA THR A 53 -43.22 -6.41 -5.71
C THR A 53 -42.03 -5.54 -6.13
N SER A 54 -41.15 -6.04 -6.94
CA SER A 54 -40.02 -5.33 -7.58
C SER A 54 -39.83 -5.84 -8.99
N LEU A 55 -39.27 -5.00 -9.86
CA LEU A 55 -38.95 -5.34 -11.24
C LEU A 55 -37.45 -5.05 -11.49
N THR A 56 -36.74 -6.04 -12.03
CA THR A 56 -35.36 -5.87 -12.48
C THR A 56 -35.32 -6.05 -13.98
N LEU A 57 -34.74 -5.09 -14.68
CA LEU A 57 -34.57 -5.06 -16.14
C LEU A 57 -33.13 -4.74 -16.49
N VAL A 58 -32.72 -5.08 -17.68
CA VAL A 58 -31.48 -4.60 -18.30
C VAL A 58 -31.83 -3.42 -19.22
N VAL A 59 -30.93 -2.46 -19.40
CA VAL A 59 -31.12 -1.32 -20.31
C VAL A 59 -31.60 -1.78 -21.68
N GLY A 60 -32.69 -1.15 -22.16
CA GLY A 60 -33.37 -1.49 -23.41
C GLY A 60 -34.47 -2.55 -23.27
N GLU A 61 -34.56 -3.27 -22.15
CA GLU A 61 -35.66 -4.20 -21.92
C GLU A 61 -36.95 -3.49 -21.52
N ASN A 62 -38.06 -4.23 -21.66
CA ASN A 62 -39.37 -3.79 -21.23
C ASN A 62 -39.97 -4.75 -20.22
N GLY A 63 -40.70 -4.22 -19.27
CA GLY A 63 -41.45 -4.97 -18.28
C GLY A 63 -42.88 -4.52 -18.24
N GLN A 64 -43.80 -5.37 -17.79
CA GLN A 64 -45.24 -5.05 -17.66
C GLN A 64 -45.58 -5.03 -16.18
N LEU A 65 -46.18 -3.89 -15.74
CA LEU A 65 -46.80 -3.74 -14.42
C LEU A 65 -48.31 -3.85 -14.54
N LYS A 66 -48.93 -4.28 -13.44
CA LYS A 66 -50.37 -4.28 -13.23
C LYS A 66 -50.70 -3.58 -11.93
N ALA A 67 -51.78 -2.85 -11.92
CA ALA A 67 -52.35 -2.26 -10.72
C ALA A 67 -53.58 -3.05 -10.27
N SER A 68 -53.91 -3.01 -8.99
CA SER A 68 -55.14 -3.64 -8.46
C SER A 68 -56.41 -2.95 -8.94
N GLU A 69 -56.30 -1.72 -9.47
CA GLU A 69 -57.40 -0.88 -9.89
C GLU A 69 -57.26 -0.54 -11.38
N GLU A 70 -58.37 -0.53 -12.09
CA GLU A 70 -58.44 -0.03 -13.47
C GLU A 70 -58.44 1.51 -13.52
N GLY A 71 -57.97 2.08 -14.62
CA GLY A 71 -57.97 3.54 -14.86
C GLY A 71 -57.00 4.30 -13.95
N VAL A 72 -55.93 3.68 -13.51
CA VAL A 72 -54.82 4.36 -12.81
C VAL A 72 -54.02 5.25 -13.75
N THR A 73 -53.42 6.32 -13.20
CA THR A 73 -52.42 7.14 -13.89
C THR A 73 -51.04 6.66 -13.45
N TRP A 74 -50.23 6.25 -14.41
CA TRP A 74 -48.86 5.78 -14.19
C TRP A 74 -47.87 6.93 -14.28
N ALA A 75 -46.84 6.94 -13.41
CA ALA A 75 -45.74 7.89 -13.46
C ALA A 75 -44.45 7.27 -12.93
N SER A 76 -43.34 7.71 -13.48
CA SER A 76 -41.97 7.39 -12.98
C SER A 76 -41.42 8.60 -12.22
N ASN A 77 -40.78 8.38 -11.10
CA ASN A 77 -40.01 9.42 -10.40
C ASN A 77 -38.68 9.75 -11.06
N ASN A 78 -38.22 8.89 -11.99
CA ASN A 78 -36.98 9.07 -12.74
C ASN A 78 -37.05 8.44 -14.13
N GLU A 79 -37.62 9.18 -15.08
CA GLU A 79 -37.79 8.73 -16.46
C GLU A 79 -36.48 8.51 -17.21
N LYS A 80 -35.36 9.08 -16.73
CA LYS A 80 -34.02 8.81 -17.26
C LYS A 80 -33.54 7.42 -16.94
N VAL A 81 -34.01 6.80 -15.87
CA VAL A 81 -33.69 5.41 -15.50
C VAL A 81 -34.72 4.44 -16.05
N ALA A 82 -36.01 4.70 -15.78
CA ALA A 82 -37.09 3.87 -16.29
C ALA A 82 -38.30 4.74 -16.57
N SER A 83 -38.82 4.71 -17.80
CA SER A 83 -40.09 5.34 -18.18
C SER A 83 -41.23 4.33 -18.06
N VAL A 84 -42.47 4.83 -17.92
CA VAL A 84 -43.69 4.03 -17.89
C VAL A 84 -44.77 4.67 -18.74
N ASP A 85 -45.48 3.90 -19.55
CA ASP A 85 -46.62 4.37 -20.31
C ASP A 85 -47.94 4.14 -19.53
N GLN A 86 -49.07 4.68 -20.05
CA GLN A 86 -50.35 4.59 -19.37
C GLN A 86 -50.97 3.18 -19.41
N THR A 87 -50.33 2.21 -20.06
CA THR A 87 -50.69 0.78 -19.99
C THR A 87 -49.93 0.03 -18.91
N GLY A 88 -48.99 0.70 -18.22
CA GLY A 88 -48.12 0.10 -17.20
C GLY A 88 -46.90 -0.62 -17.81
N LYS A 89 -46.63 -0.38 -19.11
CA LYS A 89 -45.40 -0.90 -19.74
C LYS A 89 -44.21 -0.01 -19.32
N VAL A 90 -43.25 -0.61 -18.66
CA VAL A 90 -41.97 0.01 -18.25
C VAL A 90 -40.92 -0.22 -19.31
N THR A 91 -40.17 0.82 -19.66
CA THR A 91 -38.99 0.74 -20.54
C THR A 91 -37.78 1.13 -19.73
N ALA A 92 -36.78 0.25 -19.67
CA ALA A 92 -35.48 0.48 -19.05
C ALA A 92 -34.62 1.40 -19.93
N VAL A 93 -34.29 2.60 -19.44
CA VAL A 93 -33.61 3.65 -20.22
C VAL A 93 -32.12 3.69 -19.91
N SER A 94 -31.76 3.77 -18.62
CA SER A 94 -30.36 3.73 -18.16
C SER A 94 -30.25 3.02 -16.82
N ALA A 95 -29.04 2.55 -16.48
CA ALA A 95 -28.80 1.87 -15.22
C ALA A 95 -29.13 2.75 -13.99
N GLY A 96 -29.72 2.14 -12.96
CA GLY A 96 -30.11 2.83 -11.75
C GLY A 96 -31.41 2.28 -11.17
N THR A 97 -32.02 3.07 -10.29
CA THR A 97 -33.29 2.70 -9.63
C THR A 97 -34.32 3.80 -9.83
N ALA A 98 -35.54 3.41 -10.20
CA ALA A 98 -36.68 4.28 -10.31
C ALA A 98 -37.88 3.71 -9.53
N LYS A 99 -38.76 4.57 -9.01
CA LYS A 99 -40.04 4.18 -8.46
C LYS A 99 -41.14 4.48 -9.47
N ILE A 100 -41.86 3.46 -9.84
CA ILE A 100 -43.06 3.60 -10.67
C ILE A 100 -44.25 3.65 -9.75
N SER A 101 -45.09 4.66 -9.92
CA SER A 101 -46.33 4.88 -9.16
C SER A 101 -47.57 4.70 -10.01
N ALA A 102 -48.65 4.23 -9.37
CA ALA A 102 -49.99 4.16 -9.92
C ALA A 102 -50.94 4.91 -9.00
N ALA A 103 -51.55 5.97 -9.50
CA ALA A 103 -52.47 6.84 -8.77
C ALA A 103 -53.90 6.69 -9.30
N LYS A 104 -54.90 6.72 -8.38
CA LYS A 104 -56.32 6.74 -8.70
C LYS A 104 -57.05 7.59 -7.68
N GLU A 105 -58.01 8.37 -8.11
CA GLU A 105 -58.82 9.18 -7.22
C GLU A 105 -59.55 8.31 -6.17
N GLY A 106 -59.51 8.73 -4.91
CA GLY A 106 -60.12 8.01 -3.80
C GLY A 106 -59.23 6.90 -3.20
N PHE A 107 -58.02 6.65 -3.76
CA PHE A 107 -57.09 5.64 -3.31
C PHE A 107 -55.74 6.26 -2.91
N LYS A 108 -55.02 5.64 -1.99
CA LYS A 108 -53.59 5.94 -1.79
C LYS A 108 -52.80 5.41 -2.96
N THR A 109 -51.82 6.17 -3.41
CA THR A 109 -50.91 5.79 -4.50
C THR A 109 -50.13 4.50 -4.18
N GLY A 110 -50.10 3.59 -5.14
CA GLY A 110 -49.23 2.41 -5.10
C GLY A 110 -47.89 2.69 -5.75
N GLU A 111 -46.83 2.05 -5.27
CA GLU A 111 -45.50 2.19 -5.83
C GLU A 111 -44.82 0.82 -5.97
N LEU A 112 -43.96 0.69 -6.97
CA LEU A 112 -43.06 -0.46 -7.18
C LEU A 112 -41.69 0.07 -7.57
N THR A 113 -40.65 -0.54 -7.00
CA THR A 113 -39.25 -0.22 -7.34
C THR A 113 -38.83 -0.99 -8.58
N VAL A 114 -38.28 -0.27 -9.57
CA VAL A 114 -37.65 -0.81 -10.77
C VAL A 114 -36.17 -0.59 -10.66
N THR A 115 -35.40 -1.68 -10.73
CA THR A 115 -33.95 -1.64 -10.83
C THR A 115 -33.57 -1.93 -12.28
N VAL A 116 -32.82 -1.03 -12.89
CA VAL A 116 -32.30 -1.20 -14.25
C VAL A 116 -30.81 -1.49 -14.14
N ASN A 117 -30.44 -2.67 -14.54
CA ASN A 117 -29.06 -3.08 -14.64
C ASN A 117 -28.45 -2.62 -15.98
N ARG A 118 -27.16 -2.33 -15.96
CA ARG A 118 -26.38 -2.09 -17.18
C ARG A 118 -26.39 -3.34 -18.06
N LYS A 119 -26.33 -3.19 -19.37
CA LYS A 119 -26.00 -4.31 -20.26
C LYS A 119 -24.63 -4.87 -19.88
N PRO A 120 -24.39 -6.19 -20.05
CA PRO A 120 -23.04 -6.71 -19.89
C PRO A 120 -22.09 -6.01 -20.89
N PRO A 121 -20.79 -5.90 -20.57
CA PRO A 121 -19.82 -5.40 -21.52
C PRO A 121 -19.77 -6.31 -22.76
N ILE A 122 -19.46 -5.75 -23.92
CA ILE A 122 -19.21 -6.54 -25.13
C ILE A 122 -17.86 -7.25 -25.08
N ALA A 123 -16.94 -6.76 -24.21
CA ALA A 123 -15.67 -7.40 -23.88
C ALA A 123 -15.20 -6.95 -22.51
N THR A 124 -14.46 -7.85 -21.84
CA THR A 124 -13.60 -7.58 -20.68
C THR A 124 -12.18 -7.98 -21.07
N LEU A 125 -11.22 -7.09 -20.87
CA LEU A 125 -9.80 -7.31 -21.13
C LEU A 125 -9.06 -7.12 -19.81
N HIS A 126 -8.17 -8.06 -19.48
CA HIS A 126 -7.41 -8.02 -18.23
C HIS A 126 -6.19 -7.11 -18.37
N MET A 127 -5.92 -6.29 -17.36
CA MET A 127 -4.77 -5.38 -17.38
C MET A 127 -3.43 -6.11 -17.28
N GLU A 128 -3.42 -7.35 -16.81
CA GLU A 128 -2.24 -8.25 -16.82
C GLU A 128 -1.76 -8.59 -18.23
N ASP A 129 -2.62 -8.44 -19.22
CA ASP A 129 -2.27 -8.64 -20.64
C ASP A 129 -1.62 -7.40 -21.29
N ALA A 130 -1.48 -6.29 -20.55
CA ALA A 130 -0.84 -5.07 -21.05
C ALA A 130 0.67 -5.24 -21.29
N ASP A 131 1.24 -4.39 -22.10
CA ASP A 131 2.69 -4.24 -22.22
C ASP A 131 3.17 -3.35 -21.06
N HIS A 132 3.77 -3.97 -20.05
CA HIS A 132 4.22 -3.34 -18.81
C HIS A 132 5.60 -2.72 -19.00
N ASN A 133 5.73 -1.40 -18.77
CA ASN A 133 6.98 -0.66 -18.94
C ASN A 133 7.28 0.15 -17.69
N ALA A 134 8.08 -0.42 -16.78
CA ALA A 134 8.59 0.29 -15.60
C ALA A 134 9.60 1.36 -16.00
N ALA A 135 9.45 2.58 -15.49
CA ALA A 135 10.33 3.71 -15.80
C ALA A 135 11.79 3.45 -15.39
N ASP A 136 11.97 2.82 -14.23
CA ASP A 136 13.29 2.44 -13.70
C ASP A 136 13.63 0.95 -13.91
N GLY A 137 12.79 0.22 -14.65
CA GLY A 137 12.95 -1.19 -14.99
C GLY A 137 12.42 -2.18 -13.95
N PHE A 138 11.87 -1.70 -12.84
CA PHE A 138 11.28 -2.53 -11.77
C PHE A 138 10.02 -1.91 -11.20
N TRP A 139 9.07 -2.77 -10.74
CA TRP A 139 7.93 -2.38 -9.92
C TRP A 139 8.28 -2.55 -8.45
N TYR A 140 8.08 -1.50 -7.66
CA TYR A 140 8.53 -1.49 -6.27
C TYR A 140 7.44 -1.91 -5.30
N ASN A 141 7.62 -3.07 -4.69
CA ASN A 141 6.79 -3.53 -3.58
C ASN A 141 7.51 -3.25 -2.24
N SER A 142 6.94 -2.38 -1.42
CA SER A 142 7.52 -2.00 -0.12
C SER A 142 7.77 -3.17 0.84
N ASN A 143 7.05 -4.30 0.66
CA ASN A 143 7.18 -5.48 1.52
C ASN A 143 8.12 -6.56 0.96
N ARG A 144 8.37 -6.55 -0.37
CA ARG A 144 9.14 -7.58 -1.08
C ARG A 144 10.36 -7.03 -1.79
N GLY A 145 10.47 -5.71 -1.90
CA GLY A 145 11.48 -5.05 -2.71
C GLY A 145 11.10 -4.97 -4.19
N PRO A 146 12.09 -4.81 -5.10
CA PRO A 146 11.85 -4.68 -6.52
C PRO A 146 11.35 -5.99 -7.12
N GLU A 147 10.33 -5.90 -7.98
CA GLU A 147 9.72 -7.01 -8.70
C GLU A 147 9.93 -6.85 -10.21
N LEU A 148 9.91 -7.95 -10.96
CA LEU A 148 10.09 -7.93 -12.43
C LEU A 148 8.76 -7.86 -13.18
N THR A 149 7.63 -7.88 -12.49
CA THR A 149 6.29 -7.79 -13.05
C THR A 149 5.38 -7.02 -12.10
N PRO A 150 4.46 -6.19 -12.61
CA PRO A 150 3.44 -5.55 -11.79
C PRO A 150 2.27 -6.47 -11.44
N VAL A 151 2.27 -7.73 -11.88
CA VAL A 151 1.15 -8.67 -11.69
C VAL A 151 1.17 -9.27 -10.29
N TYR A 152 0.04 -9.20 -9.60
CA TYR A 152 -0.13 -9.66 -8.21
C TYR A 152 -1.40 -10.46 -8.01
N GLU A 153 -1.31 -11.48 -7.15
CA GLU A 153 -2.50 -12.17 -6.66
C GLU A 153 -3.28 -11.27 -5.68
N LYS A 154 -4.55 -11.04 -5.99
CA LYS A 154 -5.47 -10.24 -5.18
C LYS A 154 -6.86 -10.88 -5.23
N SER A 155 -7.29 -11.48 -4.13
CA SER A 155 -8.57 -12.19 -4.06
C SER A 155 -9.83 -11.34 -4.34
N SER A 156 -9.70 -10.01 -4.31
CA SER A 156 -10.78 -9.07 -4.64
C SER A 156 -10.79 -8.64 -6.11
N ALA A 157 -9.77 -9.01 -6.91
CA ALA A 157 -9.73 -8.82 -8.35
C ALA A 157 -10.64 -9.84 -9.06
N SER A 158 -11.03 -9.56 -10.30
CA SER A 158 -12.08 -10.30 -11.05
C SER A 158 -11.74 -11.76 -11.28
N ASP A 159 -10.48 -12.06 -11.60
CA ASP A 159 -9.94 -13.40 -11.81
C ASP A 159 -8.91 -13.83 -10.75
N GLY A 160 -8.75 -12.99 -9.71
CA GLY A 160 -7.82 -13.22 -8.61
C GLY A 160 -6.45 -12.58 -8.79
N THR A 161 -6.23 -11.86 -9.91
CA THR A 161 -4.99 -11.14 -10.23
C THR A 161 -5.26 -9.69 -10.62
N CYS A 162 -4.28 -8.82 -10.47
CA CYS A 162 -4.32 -7.41 -10.89
C CYS A 162 -2.89 -6.89 -11.08
N ILE A 163 -2.75 -5.72 -11.67
CA ILE A 163 -1.45 -5.03 -11.74
C ILE A 163 -1.38 -3.88 -10.75
N GLY A 164 -0.19 -3.57 -10.23
CA GLY A 164 -0.02 -2.53 -9.23
C GLY A 164 1.41 -2.23 -8.83
N TYR A 165 1.58 -1.48 -7.74
CA TYR A 165 2.87 -1.00 -7.23
C TYR A 165 3.64 -0.11 -8.22
N PHE A 166 2.92 0.75 -8.88
CA PHE A 166 3.45 1.63 -9.90
C PHE A 166 4.32 2.75 -9.33
N GLY A 167 5.44 2.99 -10.00
CA GLY A 167 6.30 4.16 -9.83
C GLY A 167 5.87 5.34 -10.69
N GLU A 168 6.51 6.47 -10.50
CA GLU A 168 6.33 7.63 -11.37
C GLU A 168 6.97 7.36 -12.74
N GLY A 169 6.18 7.52 -13.82
CA GLY A 169 6.60 7.30 -15.19
C GLY A 169 6.50 5.85 -15.67
N ASP A 170 5.94 4.92 -14.87
CA ASP A 170 5.57 3.59 -15.36
C ASP A 170 4.46 3.70 -16.38
N VAL A 171 4.55 2.92 -17.46
CA VAL A 171 3.61 2.97 -18.57
C VAL A 171 3.02 1.60 -18.84
N GLU A 172 1.68 1.53 -18.87
CA GLU A 172 0.91 0.34 -19.19
C GLU A 172 0.19 0.52 -20.53
N VAL A 173 0.40 -0.38 -21.47
CA VAL A 173 -0.22 -0.31 -22.82
C VAL A 173 -1.03 -1.56 -23.08
N LEU A 174 -2.37 -1.44 -23.03
CA LEU A 174 -3.29 -2.50 -23.38
C LEU A 174 -3.73 -2.35 -24.83
N LYS A 175 -3.39 -3.35 -25.67
CA LYS A 175 -3.77 -3.40 -27.08
C LYS A 175 -4.88 -4.39 -27.33
N PHE A 176 -5.81 -4.00 -28.20
CA PHE A 176 -6.92 -4.85 -28.60
C PHE A 176 -7.39 -4.51 -30.01
N THR A 177 -8.03 -5.48 -30.69
CA THR A 177 -8.66 -5.24 -31.98
C THR A 177 -10.17 -5.14 -31.85
N SER A 178 -10.78 -4.31 -32.69
CA SER A 178 -12.23 -4.28 -32.90
C SER A 178 -12.55 -4.69 -34.32
N SER A 179 -13.54 -5.59 -34.51
CA SER A 179 -13.98 -6.04 -35.82
C SER A 179 -14.67 -4.95 -36.66
N ALA A 180 -15.08 -3.85 -36.05
CA ALA A 180 -15.73 -2.70 -36.67
C ALA A 180 -15.38 -1.40 -35.95
N ALA A 181 -15.52 -0.29 -36.65
CA ALA A 181 -15.53 1.03 -35.98
C ALA A 181 -16.83 1.18 -35.17
N ILE A 182 -16.72 1.42 -33.88
CA ILE A 182 -17.86 1.54 -32.95
C ILE A 182 -17.66 2.67 -31.97
N LYS A 183 -18.75 3.22 -31.45
CA LYS A 183 -18.74 4.06 -30.25
C LYS A 183 -18.85 3.17 -29.02
N ALA A 184 -17.94 3.32 -28.11
CA ALA A 184 -17.87 2.50 -26.89
C ALA A 184 -17.54 3.32 -25.65
N GLU A 185 -18.15 2.97 -24.54
CA GLU A 185 -17.73 3.43 -23.23
C GLU A 185 -16.66 2.48 -22.67
N LEU A 186 -15.57 3.08 -22.20
CA LEU A 186 -14.47 2.38 -21.55
C LEU A 186 -14.61 2.53 -20.03
N VAL A 187 -14.65 1.41 -19.32
CA VAL A 187 -14.74 1.37 -17.85
C VAL A 187 -13.55 0.60 -17.32
N LEU A 188 -12.67 1.27 -16.59
CA LEU A 188 -11.50 0.67 -15.95
C LEU A 188 -11.86 0.22 -14.54
N THR A 189 -11.63 -1.04 -14.23
CA THR A 189 -11.81 -1.57 -12.88
C THR A 189 -10.53 -1.34 -12.08
N MET A 190 -10.64 -0.67 -10.95
CA MET A 190 -9.50 -0.28 -10.12
C MET A 190 -9.80 -0.37 -8.63
N GLY A 191 -8.75 -0.56 -7.83
CA GLY A 191 -8.84 -0.67 -6.37
C GLY A 191 -7.74 0.11 -5.66
N HIS A 192 -8.10 0.92 -4.64
CA HIS A 192 -7.16 1.67 -3.83
C HIS A 192 -7.74 2.01 -2.45
N ASN A 193 -6.88 2.19 -1.45
CA ASN A 193 -7.29 2.57 -0.09
C ASN A 193 -7.80 4.01 0.02
N SER A 194 -7.42 4.88 -0.88
CA SER A 194 -7.78 6.30 -0.91
C SER A 194 -8.68 6.62 -2.09
N SER A 195 -9.56 7.61 -1.91
CA SER A 195 -10.34 8.19 -3.00
C SER A 195 -9.55 9.28 -3.72
N PHE A 196 -9.84 9.49 -4.99
CA PHE A 196 -9.25 10.54 -5.82
C PHE A 196 -10.36 11.38 -6.45
N GLU A 197 -10.33 12.70 -6.26
CA GLU A 197 -11.29 13.61 -6.87
C GLU A 197 -11.08 13.74 -8.38
N SER A 198 -9.85 13.47 -8.85
CA SER A 198 -9.44 13.48 -10.25
C SER A 198 -8.37 12.42 -10.50
N LEU A 199 -8.59 11.53 -11.45
CA LEU A 199 -7.60 10.56 -11.86
C LEU A 199 -6.38 11.20 -12.54
N ALA A 200 -6.52 12.41 -13.11
CA ALA A 200 -5.40 13.15 -13.69
C ALA A 200 -4.27 13.47 -12.68
N THR A 201 -4.54 13.37 -11.37
CA THR A 201 -3.52 13.55 -10.34
C THR A 201 -2.58 12.36 -10.17
N ILE A 202 -2.99 11.17 -10.65
CA ILE A 202 -2.28 9.91 -10.44
C ILE A 202 -1.95 9.18 -11.73
N MET A 203 -2.55 9.55 -12.86
CA MET A 203 -2.26 8.99 -14.18
C MET A 203 -2.65 9.95 -15.30
N ASP A 204 -1.98 9.85 -16.43
CA ASP A 204 -2.46 10.31 -17.72
C ASP A 204 -2.93 9.09 -18.53
N ALA A 205 -3.87 9.28 -19.44
CA ALA A 205 -4.35 8.20 -20.30
C ALA A 205 -4.49 8.66 -21.76
N LYS A 206 -4.26 7.73 -22.69
CA LYS A 206 -4.42 7.97 -24.13
C LYS A 206 -5.10 6.79 -24.78
N LEU A 207 -6.02 7.05 -25.70
CA LEU A 207 -6.56 6.04 -26.63
C LEU A 207 -6.10 6.39 -28.04
N ASN A 208 -5.40 5.45 -28.69
CA ASN A 208 -4.85 5.65 -30.04
C ASN A 208 -4.04 6.96 -30.17
N ASN A 209 -3.18 7.25 -29.18
CA ASN A 209 -2.39 8.48 -29.01
C ASN A 209 -3.21 9.76 -28.74
N ALA A 210 -4.53 9.71 -28.66
CA ALA A 210 -5.36 10.84 -28.27
C ALA A 210 -5.54 10.87 -26.74
N ALA A 211 -5.26 12.00 -26.10
CA ALA A 211 -5.40 12.14 -24.67
C ALA A 211 -6.85 11.95 -24.20
N ILE A 212 -7.03 11.22 -23.10
CA ILE A 212 -8.29 11.07 -22.38
C ILE A 212 -8.31 12.12 -21.26
N ALA A 213 -9.38 12.90 -21.18
CA ALA A 213 -9.56 13.92 -20.14
C ALA A 213 -9.95 13.24 -18.81
N LEU A 214 -9.03 13.20 -17.86
CA LEU A 214 -9.23 12.57 -16.54
C LEU A 214 -9.48 13.57 -15.40
N GLU A 215 -9.49 14.87 -15.65
CA GLU A 215 -9.60 15.94 -14.64
C GLU A 215 -10.92 15.89 -13.87
N ASN A 216 -11.99 15.38 -14.50
CA ASN A 216 -13.32 15.24 -13.88
C ASN A 216 -13.71 13.77 -13.63
N VAL A 217 -12.77 12.85 -13.74
CA VAL A 217 -12.99 11.43 -13.46
C VAL A 217 -12.51 11.15 -12.04
N ALA A 218 -13.44 10.83 -11.15
CA ALA A 218 -13.16 10.54 -9.75
C ALA A 218 -13.18 9.03 -9.48
N TYR A 219 -12.39 8.60 -8.50
CA TYR A 219 -12.48 7.27 -7.90
C TYR A 219 -12.84 7.42 -6.42
N THR A 220 -13.86 6.69 -5.98
CA THR A 220 -14.28 6.65 -4.57
C THR A 220 -13.93 5.29 -3.98
N SER A 221 -13.01 5.27 -3.03
CA SER A 221 -12.66 4.05 -2.32
C SER A 221 -13.77 3.63 -1.35
N ASP A 222 -14.02 2.34 -1.27
CA ASP A 222 -14.86 1.70 -0.25
C ASP A 222 -14.01 1.10 0.90
N SER A 223 -12.77 1.54 1.04
CA SER A 223 -11.85 1.03 2.04
C SER A 223 -12.40 1.16 3.46
N ASP A 224 -12.27 0.07 4.23
CA ASP A 224 -12.63 0.01 5.65
C ASP A 224 -11.59 0.67 6.58
N GLY A 225 -10.51 1.25 6.00
CA GLY A 225 -9.38 1.81 6.73
C GLY A 225 -8.43 0.76 7.34
N GLN A 226 -8.71 -0.53 7.17
CA GLN A 226 -7.90 -1.66 7.63
C GLN A 226 -7.08 -2.27 6.48
N GLY A 227 -7.10 -1.63 5.30
CA GLY A 227 -6.43 -2.11 4.09
C GLY A 227 -7.30 -3.00 3.20
N GLY A 228 -8.57 -3.22 3.57
CA GLY A 228 -9.58 -3.85 2.71
C GLY A 228 -10.21 -2.83 1.77
N TYR A 229 -10.32 -3.18 0.50
CA TYR A 229 -11.09 -2.44 -0.53
C TYR A 229 -11.54 -3.42 -1.61
N THR A 230 -12.61 -3.06 -2.34
CA THR A 230 -13.04 -3.79 -3.54
C THR A 230 -12.63 -3.06 -4.80
N PHE A 231 -12.52 -3.81 -5.90
CA PHE A 231 -12.32 -3.22 -7.22
C PHE A 231 -13.63 -2.65 -7.74
N GLN A 232 -13.59 -1.43 -8.26
CA GLN A 232 -14.75 -0.71 -8.72
C GLN A 232 -14.53 -0.22 -10.16
N GLY A 233 -15.59 -0.33 -10.99
CA GLY A 233 -15.56 0.17 -12.36
C GLY A 233 -15.68 1.70 -12.40
N VAL A 234 -14.73 2.35 -13.02
CA VAL A 234 -14.69 3.80 -13.23
C VAL A 234 -14.78 4.08 -14.72
N SER A 235 -15.79 4.83 -15.14
CA SER A 235 -15.95 5.22 -16.54
C SER A 235 -14.92 6.26 -16.93
N LEU A 236 -14.12 5.93 -17.94
CA LEU A 236 -13.20 6.88 -18.56
C LEU A 236 -13.90 7.78 -19.57
N GLY A 237 -15.09 7.41 -20.04
CA GLY A 237 -15.90 8.12 -21.02
C GLY A 237 -16.27 7.28 -22.23
N GLU A 238 -16.92 7.93 -23.21
CA GLU A 238 -17.27 7.34 -24.49
C GLU A 238 -16.26 7.73 -25.58
N PHE A 239 -15.82 6.76 -26.36
CA PHE A 239 -14.79 6.90 -27.39
C PHE A 239 -15.20 6.23 -28.68
N ASP A 240 -14.63 6.71 -29.80
CA ASP A 240 -14.73 6.08 -31.08
C ASP A 240 -13.57 5.07 -31.25
N LEU A 241 -13.85 3.78 -31.16
CA LEU A 241 -12.90 2.72 -31.47
C LEU A 241 -12.80 2.54 -32.98
N VAL A 242 -11.59 2.38 -33.50
CA VAL A 242 -11.38 2.11 -34.90
C VAL A 242 -11.54 0.61 -35.23
N ALA A 243 -11.92 0.28 -36.46
CA ALA A 243 -11.80 -1.09 -36.93
C ALA A 243 -10.31 -1.48 -37.04
N GLY A 244 -9.95 -2.62 -36.47
CA GLY A 244 -8.55 -3.03 -36.34
C GLY A 244 -7.99 -2.76 -34.95
N GLU A 245 -6.70 -2.48 -34.86
CA GLU A 245 -6.00 -2.31 -33.58
C GLU A 245 -6.34 -0.97 -32.92
N ASN A 246 -6.58 -1.03 -31.61
CA ASN A 246 -6.70 0.09 -30.69
C ASN A 246 -5.69 -0.10 -29.57
N ALA A 247 -5.15 0.99 -29.01
CA ALA A 247 -4.22 0.98 -27.91
C ALA A 247 -4.69 1.95 -26.83
N LEU A 248 -4.85 1.45 -25.61
CA LEU A 248 -5.09 2.25 -24.41
C LEU A 248 -3.80 2.28 -23.59
N GLU A 249 -3.26 3.49 -23.38
CA GLU A 249 -2.02 3.75 -22.68
C GLU A 249 -2.31 4.50 -21.38
N PHE A 250 -1.69 4.08 -20.29
CA PHE A 250 -1.68 4.78 -19.01
C PHE A 250 -0.24 5.12 -18.65
N ASP A 251 0.01 6.40 -18.37
CA ASP A 251 1.26 6.94 -17.85
C ASP A 251 1.04 7.27 -16.37
N LEU A 252 1.69 6.54 -15.48
CA LEU A 252 1.39 6.51 -14.05
C LEU A 252 2.29 7.48 -13.29
N LYS A 253 1.72 8.23 -12.34
CA LYS A 253 2.39 9.30 -11.59
C LYS A 253 2.76 8.91 -10.15
N GLY A 254 2.93 7.59 -9.90
CA GLY A 254 3.11 7.06 -8.56
C GLY A 254 1.81 7.04 -7.74
N ASN A 255 1.77 6.25 -6.68
CA ASN A 255 0.59 6.05 -5.83
C ASN A 255 -0.72 5.80 -6.62
N ALA A 256 -0.59 5.22 -7.82
CA ALA A 256 -1.73 4.88 -8.66
C ALA A 256 -2.48 3.66 -8.08
N PRO A 257 -3.79 3.52 -8.35
CA PRO A 257 -4.56 2.37 -7.91
C PRO A 257 -4.09 1.08 -8.58
N TYR A 258 -4.40 -0.06 -7.96
CA TYR A 258 -4.32 -1.34 -8.65
C TYR A 258 -5.32 -1.34 -9.80
N LEU A 259 -4.92 -1.85 -10.97
CA LEU A 259 -5.75 -1.98 -12.17
C LEU A 259 -6.05 -3.46 -12.41
N ASP A 260 -7.30 -3.77 -12.75
CA ASP A 260 -7.80 -5.14 -12.90
C ASP A 260 -8.30 -5.36 -14.34
N ASP A 261 -9.46 -4.82 -14.68
CA ASP A 261 -10.11 -5.03 -15.98
C ASP A 261 -10.37 -3.74 -16.74
N LEU A 262 -10.30 -3.81 -18.06
CA LEU A 262 -10.94 -2.87 -18.97
C LEU A 262 -12.23 -3.48 -19.51
N MET A 263 -13.37 -2.97 -19.09
CA MET A 263 -14.69 -3.35 -19.62
C MET A 263 -15.10 -2.39 -20.73
N ILE A 264 -15.51 -2.95 -21.88
CA ILE A 264 -15.92 -2.21 -23.08
C ILE A 264 -17.43 -2.38 -23.28
N TYR A 265 -18.18 -1.28 -23.25
CA TYR A 265 -19.62 -1.26 -23.45
C TYR A 265 -19.95 -0.56 -24.77
N SER A 266 -20.82 -1.15 -25.58
CA SER A 266 -21.29 -0.52 -26.81
C SER A 266 -22.71 -0.99 -27.13
N GLU A 267 -23.51 -0.11 -27.73
CA GLU A 267 -24.80 -0.48 -28.32
C GLU A 267 -24.64 -1.18 -29.68
N THR A 268 -23.50 -0.97 -30.34
CA THR A 268 -23.15 -1.59 -31.62
C THR A 268 -22.37 -2.86 -31.35
N ALA A 269 -22.79 -3.96 -31.94
CA ALA A 269 -22.09 -5.23 -31.83
C ALA A 269 -20.76 -5.18 -32.58
N ALA A 270 -19.70 -5.58 -31.88
CA ALA A 270 -18.36 -5.80 -32.44
C ALA A 270 -17.68 -6.93 -31.67
N THR A 271 -16.78 -7.64 -32.30
CA THR A 271 -15.89 -8.57 -31.64
C THR A 271 -14.64 -7.81 -31.24
N ILE A 272 -14.36 -7.82 -29.94
CA ILE A 272 -13.13 -7.28 -29.37
C ILE A 272 -12.23 -8.45 -28.99
N ALA A 273 -10.96 -8.38 -29.36
CA ALA A 273 -9.96 -9.39 -29.01
C ALA A 273 -8.69 -8.70 -28.54
N LYS A 274 -8.08 -9.21 -27.47
CA LYS A 274 -6.79 -8.72 -27.01
C LYS A 274 -5.70 -8.90 -28.06
N VAL A 275 -4.70 -8.07 -28.03
CA VAL A 275 -3.44 -8.23 -28.77
C VAL A 275 -2.37 -8.49 -27.72
N ASP A 276 -1.72 -9.65 -27.81
CA ASP A 276 -0.68 -10.01 -26.85
C ASP A 276 0.46 -8.99 -26.89
N ALA A 277 0.96 -8.62 -25.70
CA ALA A 277 2.14 -7.77 -25.58
C ALA A 277 3.34 -8.44 -26.26
N PRO A 278 4.26 -7.68 -26.89
CA PRO A 278 5.45 -8.24 -27.48
C PRO A 278 6.31 -8.93 -26.42
N ALA A 279 6.81 -10.12 -26.72
CA ALA A 279 7.75 -10.79 -25.81
C ALA A 279 9.01 -9.92 -25.66
N LYS A 280 9.34 -9.56 -24.41
CA LYS A 280 10.57 -8.83 -24.09
C LYS A 280 11.73 -9.81 -23.85
N GLU A 281 12.91 -9.46 -24.35
CA GLU A 281 14.12 -10.20 -24.02
C GLU A 281 14.53 -9.95 -22.57
N THR A 282 15.02 -10.98 -21.88
CA THR A 282 15.52 -10.87 -20.52
C THR A 282 17.00 -10.46 -20.51
N ILE A 283 17.37 -9.52 -19.67
CA ILE A 283 18.79 -9.22 -19.39
C ILE A 283 19.39 -10.44 -18.69
N VAL A 284 20.44 -11.02 -19.29
CA VAL A 284 21.17 -12.15 -18.71
C VAL A 284 22.53 -11.66 -18.23
N MET A 285 22.77 -11.74 -16.92
CA MET A 285 24.07 -11.46 -16.33
C MET A 285 24.96 -12.70 -16.45
N THR A 286 26.19 -12.54 -16.94
CA THR A 286 27.10 -13.67 -17.21
C THR A 286 27.90 -14.08 -16.00
N ASN A 287 27.99 -13.23 -14.97
CA ASN A 287 28.66 -13.52 -13.69
C ASN A 287 27.70 -13.43 -12.50
N SER A 288 26.40 -13.57 -12.74
CA SER A 288 25.43 -13.73 -11.68
C SER A 288 25.24 -15.21 -11.37
N GLU A 289 25.97 -15.73 -10.41
CA GLU A 289 25.45 -16.84 -9.61
C GLU A 289 24.29 -16.29 -8.74
N GLU A 290 23.45 -17.14 -8.18
CA GLU A 290 22.26 -16.70 -7.39
C GLU A 290 22.63 -15.72 -6.26
N SER A 291 23.90 -15.71 -5.82
CA SER A 291 24.43 -14.68 -4.93
C SER A 291 25.94 -14.51 -5.13
N LEU A 292 26.39 -13.27 -5.17
CA LEU A 292 27.82 -12.92 -5.19
C LEU A 292 28.29 -12.65 -3.76
N ALA A 293 29.32 -13.35 -3.32
CA ALA A 293 29.91 -13.15 -2.01
C ALA A 293 31.18 -12.26 -2.13
N LEU A 294 31.18 -11.15 -1.40
CA LEU A 294 32.28 -10.19 -1.32
C LEU A 294 32.68 -9.98 0.13
N THR A 295 33.87 -9.50 0.37
CA THR A 295 34.30 -8.97 1.67
C THR A 295 34.27 -7.43 1.58
N ALA A 296 34.02 -6.74 2.67
CA ALA A 296 34.00 -5.26 2.67
C ALA A 296 35.33 -4.73 2.06
N GLU A 297 35.20 -3.69 1.22
CA GLU A 297 36.21 -3.08 0.36
C GLU A 297 36.56 -3.84 -0.94
N ASP A 298 36.05 -5.08 -1.14
CA ASP A 298 36.22 -5.78 -2.42
C ASP A 298 35.38 -5.09 -3.52
N THR A 299 35.82 -5.27 -4.76
CA THR A 299 35.09 -4.83 -5.93
C THR A 299 34.81 -5.97 -6.88
N LEU A 300 33.71 -5.92 -7.61
CA LEU A 300 33.34 -6.92 -8.61
C LEU A 300 32.68 -6.23 -9.81
N GLN A 301 33.18 -6.52 -11.01
CA GLN A 301 32.55 -6.05 -12.25
C GLN A 301 31.39 -6.97 -12.62
N LEU A 302 30.18 -6.43 -12.71
CA LEU A 302 29.04 -7.10 -13.33
C LEU A 302 29.22 -7.14 -14.83
N THR A 303 28.90 -8.29 -15.45
CA THR A 303 29.05 -8.50 -16.88
C THR A 303 27.78 -9.08 -17.51
N SER A 304 27.47 -8.63 -18.74
CA SER A 304 26.34 -9.10 -19.53
C SER A 304 26.70 -9.02 -21.01
N ALA A 305 26.07 -9.86 -21.85
CA ALA A 305 26.13 -9.72 -23.30
C ALA A 305 25.30 -8.51 -23.80
N THR A 306 24.35 -8.06 -23.02
CA THR A 306 23.52 -6.88 -23.31
C THR A 306 24.32 -5.61 -23.02
N THR A 307 24.35 -4.68 -23.96
CA THR A 307 25.02 -3.37 -23.82
C THR A 307 24.02 -2.25 -23.48
N GLY A 308 24.52 -1.14 -22.94
CA GLY A 308 23.68 0.02 -22.59
C GLY A 308 22.77 -0.28 -21.40
N LEU A 309 23.28 -1.01 -20.43
CA LEU A 309 22.60 -1.30 -19.17
C LEU A 309 22.77 -0.12 -18.20
N SER A 310 21.77 0.03 -17.34
CA SER A 310 21.81 0.89 -16.17
C SER A 310 21.78 0.05 -14.90
N TYR A 311 22.37 0.55 -13.82
CA TYR A 311 22.54 -0.17 -12.57
C TYR A 311 22.10 0.67 -11.38
N HIS A 312 21.48 0.02 -10.40
CA HIS A 312 21.08 0.66 -9.15
C HIS A 312 21.23 -0.30 -7.96
N SER A 313 21.75 0.19 -6.84
CA SER A 313 21.81 -0.56 -5.59
C SER A 313 20.66 -0.16 -4.65
N ARG A 314 19.90 -1.15 -4.17
CA ARG A 314 18.85 -0.91 -3.16
C ARG A 314 19.38 -0.77 -1.74
N SER A 315 20.68 -0.96 -1.53
CA SER A 315 21.34 -0.87 -0.21
C SER A 315 22.76 -0.35 -0.36
N GLU A 316 22.92 0.91 -0.71
CA GLU A 316 24.23 1.55 -0.92
C GLU A 316 25.11 1.54 0.35
N THR A 317 24.51 1.44 1.54
CA THR A 317 25.24 1.25 2.80
C THR A 317 25.89 -0.13 2.91
N VAL A 318 25.47 -1.11 2.10
CA VAL A 318 26.04 -2.47 2.04
C VAL A 318 26.92 -2.65 0.81
N ALA A 319 26.43 -2.28 -0.36
CA ALA A 319 27.18 -2.31 -1.61
C ALA A 319 26.72 -1.20 -2.53
N THR A 320 27.65 -0.48 -3.16
CA THR A 320 27.37 0.49 -4.23
C THR A 320 27.63 -0.14 -5.60
N VAL A 321 27.07 0.46 -6.65
CA VAL A 321 27.35 0.12 -8.03
C VAL A 321 27.51 1.39 -8.86
N ASP A 322 28.49 1.45 -9.75
CA ASP A 322 28.69 2.57 -10.65
C ASP A 322 27.94 2.41 -11.99
N GLU A 323 27.97 3.44 -12.83
CA GLU A 323 27.35 3.46 -14.17
C GLU A 323 27.85 2.37 -15.13
N ASN A 324 29.04 1.80 -14.85
CA ASN A 324 29.65 0.75 -15.64
C ASN A 324 29.39 -0.66 -15.07
N GLY A 325 28.64 -0.75 -13.95
CA GLY A 325 28.34 -2.00 -13.28
C GLY A 325 29.45 -2.51 -12.36
N LEU A 326 30.40 -1.65 -11.93
CA LEU A 326 31.38 -2.00 -10.92
C LEU A 326 30.74 -1.91 -9.53
N VAL A 327 30.55 -3.06 -8.90
CA VAL A 327 30.07 -3.18 -7.53
C VAL A 327 31.22 -2.98 -6.55
N THR A 328 31.02 -2.17 -5.52
CA THR A 328 31.93 -1.99 -4.38
C THR A 328 31.24 -2.41 -3.10
N ALA A 329 31.80 -3.39 -2.39
CA ALA A 329 31.33 -3.84 -1.10
C ALA A 329 31.68 -2.82 -0.01
N VAL A 330 30.66 -2.29 0.70
CA VAL A 330 30.83 -1.21 1.70
C VAL A 330 30.85 -1.75 3.11
N ALA A 331 29.81 -2.49 3.51
CA ALA A 331 29.68 -3.02 4.87
C ALA A 331 28.96 -4.38 4.86
N LYS A 332 29.13 -5.16 5.93
CA LYS A 332 28.45 -6.45 6.13
C LYS A 332 26.93 -6.33 5.92
N GLY A 333 26.38 -7.22 5.12
CA GLY A 333 24.95 -7.27 4.83
C GLY A 333 24.64 -7.93 3.50
N SER A 334 23.42 -7.72 3.01
CA SER A 334 22.99 -8.15 1.68
C SER A 334 22.41 -6.96 0.93
N ALA A 335 22.80 -6.77 -0.31
CA ALA A 335 22.29 -5.75 -1.23
C ALA A 335 21.78 -6.41 -2.50
N VAL A 336 20.71 -5.85 -3.08
CA VAL A 336 20.24 -6.21 -4.41
C VAL A 336 20.69 -5.12 -5.37
N ILE A 337 21.44 -5.52 -6.39
CA ILE A 337 21.79 -4.66 -7.53
C ILE A 337 20.77 -4.93 -8.63
N GLU A 338 20.09 -3.91 -9.06
CA GLU A 338 19.14 -3.91 -10.15
C GLU A 338 19.86 -3.55 -11.43
N VAL A 339 19.55 -4.28 -12.51
CA VAL A 339 20.13 -4.08 -13.83
C VAL A 339 18.99 -3.95 -14.83
N TYR A 340 18.89 -2.81 -15.49
CA TYR A 340 17.75 -2.52 -16.36
C TYR A 340 18.16 -1.88 -17.68
N LYS A 341 17.28 -2.03 -18.68
CA LYS A 341 17.34 -1.37 -19.97
C LYS A 341 15.93 -1.28 -20.54
N ALA A 342 15.57 -0.12 -21.08
CA ALA A 342 14.26 0.10 -21.68
C ALA A 342 13.92 -0.98 -22.72
N GLY A 343 12.70 -1.52 -22.66
CA GLY A 343 12.20 -2.54 -23.58
C GLY A 343 12.69 -3.97 -23.29
N MET A 344 13.40 -4.21 -22.20
CA MET A 344 13.86 -5.54 -21.78
C MET A 344 13.31 -5.90 -20.39
N ILE A 345 13.27 -7.20 -20.09
CA ILE A 345 13.01 -7.68 -18.73
C ILE A 345 14.28 -7.49 -17.91
N SER A 346 14.20 -6.74 -16.83
CA SER A 346 15.29 -6.40 -15.92
C SER A 346 15.85 -7.63 -15.19
N ALA A 347 17.07 -7.52 -14.69
CA ALA A 347 17.71 -8.55 -13.87
C ALA A 347 18.02 -8.04 -12.46
N LYS A 348 18.11 -8.96 -11.50
CA LYS A 348 18.55 -8.72 -10.12
C LYS A 348 19.81 -9.52 -9.84
N VAL A 349 20.76 -8.91 -9.15
CA VAL A 349 21.96 -9.57 -8.66
C VAL A 349 22.04 -9.36 -7.16
N THR A 350 22.01 -10.43 -6.39
CA THR A 350 22.17 -10.36 -4.93
C THR A 350 23.65 -10.37 -4.59
N VAL A 351 24.11 -9.38 -3.82
CA VAL A 351 25.47 -9.26 -3.31
C VAL A 351 25.43 -9.44 -1.80
N THR A 352 26.15 -10.44 -1.30
CA THR A 352 26.34 -10.65 0.14
C THR A 352 27.74 -10.18 0.53
N VAL A 353 27.81 -9.23 1.44
CA VAL A 353 29.08 -8.68 1.91
C VAL A 353 29.38 -9.24 3.29
N ALA A 354 30.52 -9.92 3.40
CA ALA A 354 31.10 -10.35 4.68
C ALA A 354 31.93 -9.20 5.28
N GLU A 355 32.03 -9.18 6.58
CA GLU A 355 32.92 -8.25 7.26
C GLU A 355 34.39 -8.55 6.95
N LYS A 356 35.21 -7.51 6.75
CA LYS A 356 36.66 -7.67 6.55
C LYS A 356 37.30 -8.00 7.87
N VAL A 357 37.84 -9.21 7.98
CA VAL A 357 38.61 -9.64 9.17
C VAL A 357 40.05 -9.13 9.04
N VAL A 358 40.46 -8.29 9.95
CA VAL A 358 41.85 -7.79 10.02
C VAL A 358 42.74 -8.87 10.66
N ALA A 359 43.87 -9.17 10.06
CA ALA A 359 44.79 -10.16 10.63
C ALA A 359 45.20 -9.80 12.06
N GLY A 360 44.96 -10.71 13.00
CA GLY A 360 45.19 -10.47 14.44
C GLY A 360 44.09 -9.74 15.17
N GLU A 361 42.92 -9.47 14.51
CA GLU A 361 41.72 -9.01 15.16
C GLU A 361 41.24 -10.03 16.20
N ILE A 362 40.84 -9.52 17.37
CA ILE A 362 40.27 -10.32 18.45
C ILE A 362 38.82 -9.83 18.67
N ARG A 363 37.87 -10.77 18.81
CA ARG A 363 36.50 -10.50 19.26
C ARG A 363 36.29 -11.15 20.60
N ALA A 364 36.04 -10.32 21.60
CA ALA A 364 35.74 -10.74 22.96
C ALA A 364 34.21 -10.61 23.15
N GLN A 365 33.52 -11.74 23.14
CA GLN A 365 32.06 -11.79 23.19
C GLN A 365 31.58 -11.35 24.57
N ALA A 366 30.63 -10.41 24.62
CA ALA A 366 30.15 -9.83 25.88
C ALA A 366 29.24 -10.83 26.64
N GLU A 367 28.53 -11.67 25.93
CA GLU A 367 27.65 -12.70 26.50
C GLU A 367 28.41 -13.87 27.16
N ASP A 368 29.69 -14.02 26.88
CA ASP A 368 30.59 -15.01 27.51
C ASP A 368 31.25 -14.47 28.78
N GLY A 369 30.99 -13.21 29.11
CA GLY A 369 31.51 -12.57 30.31
C GLY A 369 30.80 -13.00 31.58
N THR A 370 31.31 -12.52 32.72
CA THR A 370 30.77 -12.73 34.05
C THR A 370 30.41 -11.41 34.71
N CYS A 371 29.39 -11.41 35.58
CA CYS A 371 29.06 -10.32 36.47
C CYS A 371 29.17 -10.81 37.93
N GLU A 372 30.02 -10.17 38.73
CA GLU A 372 30.32 -10.62 40.11
C GLU A 372 30.75 -12.08 40.22
N GLY A 373 31.38 -12.62 39.16
CA GLY A 373 31.88 -14.01 39.07
C GLY A 373 30.89 -15.05 38.54
N ALA A 374 29.60 -14.72 38.36
CA ALA A 374 28.61 -15.56 37.74
C ALA A 374 28.45 -15.24 36.24
N ALA A 375 28.03 -16.22 35.40
CA ALA A 375 27.76 -15.97 33.99
C ALA A 375 26.56 -15.02 33.86
N ILE A 376 26.65 -14.06 32.91
CA ILE A 376 25.55 -13.12 32.68
C ILE A 376 24.27 -13.84 32.25
N GLY A 377 23.13 -13.36 32.77
CA GLY A 377 21.83 -13.94 32.50
C GLY A 377 21.47 -15.14 33.42
N GLU A 378 22.33 -15.53 34.35
CA GLU A 378 21.95 -16.41 35.46
C GLU A 378 21.08 -15.66 36.49
N ALA A 379 20.38 -16.39 37.36
CA ALA A 379 19.60 -15.79 38.44
C ALA A 379 20.51 -14.94 39.33
N ASP A 380 20.04 -13.75 39.70
CA ASP A 380 20.71 -12.79 40.57
C ASP A 380 21.91 -12.03 39.95
N THR A 381 22.17 -12.16 38.63
CA THR A 381 23.15 -11.28 37.98
C THR A 381 22.52 -9.92 37.61
N LYS A 382 23.30 -8.85 37.73
CA LYS A 382 22.92 -7.46 37.44
C LYS A 382 22.90 -7.13 35.95
N ILE A 383 23.18 -8.12 35.07
CA ILE A 383 23.22 -7.98 33.61
C ILE A 383 22.49 -9.17 33.02
N ILE A 384 21.50 -8.93 32.20
CA ILE A 384 20.82 -10.02 31.51
C ILE A 384 21.45 -10.31 30.15
N LYS A 385 21.26 -11.58 29.70
CA LYS A 385 21.61 -12.05 28.37
C LYS A 385 20.37 -12.03 27.49
N ARG A 386 20.49 -11.49 26.28
CA ARG A 386 19.36 -11.39 25.34
C ARG A 386 19.78 -11.82 23.95
N THR A 387 18.95 -12.66 23.32
CA THR A 387 19.08 -12.98 21.89
C THR A 387 18.16 -12.06 21.09
N THR A 388 18.68 -11.40 20.08
CA THR A 388 17.92 -10.54 19.17
C THR A 388 17.12 -11.35 18.17
N SER A 389 16.17 -10.71 17.46
CA SER A 389 15.44 -11.36 16.37
C SER A 389 16.33 -11.77 15.18
N GLY A 390 17.53 -11.20 15.06
CA GLY A 390 18.54 -11.58 14.09
C GLY A 390 19.44 -12.75 14.51
N GLY A 391 19.27 -13.24 15.76
CA GLY A 391 20.06 -14.36 16.30
C GLY A 391 21.34 -13.94 17.03
N GLU A 392 21.70 -12.64 17.05
CA GLU A 392 22.82 -12.17 17.85
C GLU A 392 22.47 -12.23 19.34
N THR A 393 23.43 -12.64 20.17
CA THR A 393 23.31 -12.66 21.62
C THR A 393 24.14 -11.53 22.23
N CYS A 394 23.56 -10.75 23.12
CA CYS A 394 24.20 -9.57 23.68
C CYS A 394 23.84 -9.37 25.17
N THR A 395 24.59 -8.48 25.83
CA THR A 395 24.19 -7.96 27.16
C THR A 395 23.04 -6.98 27.02
N ALA A 396 22.16 -6.95 28.02
CA ALA A 396 21.07 -6.01 28.10
C ALA A 396 20.65 -5.77 29.55
N GLN A 397 19.82 -4.73 29.78
CA GLN A 397 19.20 -4.43 31.08
C GLN A 397 20.21 -4.45 32.25
N TRP A 398 21.15 -3.54 32.18
CA TRP A 398 22.18 -3.39 33.20
C TRP A 398 21.61 -2.70 34.44
N GLU A 399 21.85 -3.27 35.61
CA GLU A 399 21.65 -2.55 36.86
C GLU A 399 22.78 -1.54 37.14
N ALA A 400 22.48 -0.53 37.93
CA ALA A 400 23.50 0.42 38.37
C ALA A 400 24.65 -0.29 39.08
N GLU A 401 25.87 0.19 38.86
CA GLU A 401 27.13 -0.37 39.41
C GLU A 401 27.45 -1.82 38.95
N ALA A 402 26.69 -2.40 37.99
CA ALA A 402 27.01 -3.70 37.46
C ALA A 402 28.39 -3.70 36.75
N VAL A 403 29.15 -4.77 36.93
CA VAL A 403 30.47 -4.93 36.31
C VAL A 403 30.50 -6.19 35.47
N LEU A 404 30.67 -6.02 34.15
CA LEU A 404 30.94 -7.10 33.20
C LEU A 404 32.45 -7.34 33.11
N THR A 405 32.89 -8.56 33.29
CA THR A 405 34.28 -8.98 33.09
C THR A 405 34.33 -9.99 31.98
N ILE A 406 35.10 -9.71 30.93
CA ILE A 406 35.32 -10.58 29.76
C ILE A 406 36.80 -10.97 29.74
N LYS A 407 37.07 -12.27 29.66
CA LYS A 407 38.43 -12.81 29.49
C LYS A 407 38.64 -13.26 28.05
N PHE A 408 39.78 -12.92 27.49
CA PHE A 408 40.15 -13.30 26.13
C PHE A 408 41.66 -13.49 26.00
N ASN A 409 42.11 -14.21 24.97
CA ASN A 409 43.50 -14.45 24.70
C ASN A 409 44.00 -13.64 23.52
N ALA A 410 45.19 -13.06 23.63
CA ALA A 410 45.90 -12.41 22.54
C ALA A 410 47.16 -13.24 22.18
N GLU A 411 47.35 -13.49 20.89
CA GLU A 411 48.54 -14.20 20.39
C GLU A 411 49.78 -13.30 20.38
N LYS A 412 49.58 -12.00 20.26
CA LYS A 412 50.63 -10.97 20.19
C LYS A 412 50.43 -9.90 21.22
N ALA A 413 51.52 -9.48 21.87
CA ALA A 413 51.52 -8.27 22.67
C ALA A 413 51.62 -7.03 21.78
N GLY A 414 51.04 -5.91 22.23
CA GLY A 414 51.13 -4.64 21.51
C GLY A 414 49.96 -3.70 21.76
N ALA A 415 49.95 -2.61 21.03
CA ALA A 415 48.89 -1.65 21.06
C ALA A 415 47.74 -2.10 20.12
N TYR A 416 46.51 -2.03 20.61
CA TYR A 416 45.31 -2.38 19.86
C TYR A 416 44.30 -1.23 19.97
N SER A 417 43.63 -0.94 18.86
CA SER A 417 42.41 -0.11 18.87
C SER A 417 41.25 -0.93 19.41
N VAL A 418 40.52 -0.38 20.38
CA VAL A 418 39.41 -1.07 21.05
C VAL A 418 38.10 -0.49 20.56
N TYR A 419 37.27 -1.32 19.96
CA TYR A 419 35.91 -0.98 19.53
C TYR A 419 34.92 -1.72 20.40
N LEU A 420 33.81 -1.03 20.73
CA LEU A 420 32.62 -1.62 21.30
C LEU A 420 31.62 -1.84 20.19
N ASN A 421 31.22 -3.09 19.93
CA ASN A 421 30.06 -3.39 19.10
C ASN A 421 28.80 -3.34 19.96
N GLY A 422 28.00 -2.31 19.76
CA GLY A 422 26.86 -2.04 20.62
C GLY A 422 25.76 -1.23 19.95
N ARG A 423 24.65 -1.09 20.65
CA ARG A 423 23.53 -0.25 20.27
C ARG A 423 22.93 0.43 21.48
N ALA A 424 22.13 1.49 21.28
CA ALA A 424 21.40 2.11 22.37
C ALA A 424 20.49 1.08 23.08
N GLY A 425 20.51 1.06 24.41
CA GLY A 425 19.76 0.14 25.26
C GLY A 425 18.42 0.70 25.71
N GLY A 426 17.62 -0.14 26.38
CA GLY A 426 16.34 0.21 26.99
C GLY A 426 15.24 -0.83 26.75
N GLN A 427 14.39 -1.04 27.77
CA GLN A 427 13.34 -2.08 27.72
C GLN A 427 12.18 -1.72 26.77
N TYR A 428 11.85 -0.42 26.61
CA TYR A 428 10.66 0.04 25.90
C TYR A 428 10.91 1.02 24.76
N GLY A 429 12.11 1.06 24.22
CA GLY A 429 12.44 1.96 23.13
C GLY A 429 13.61 2.86 23.53
N MET A 430 14.19 3.35 22.59
CA MET A 430 15.46 3.93 22.42
C MET A 430 15.64 5.19 23.21
N SER A 431 16.38 5.12 24.24
CA SER A 431 17.14 6.29 24.67
C SER A 431 18.45 6.25 23.88
N ASN A 432 18.72 7.23 23.04
CA ASN A 432 20.06 7.47 22.57
C ASN A 432 20.96 7.72 23.79
N ILE A 433 22.19 7.24 23.74
CA ILE A 433 23.20 7.55 24.72
C ILE A 433 23.99 8.73 24.15
N ASP A 434 23.77 9.92 24.69
CA ASP A 434 24.39 11.15 24.21
C ASP A 434 25.86 11.27 24.60
N ASP A 435 26.25 10.63 25.72
CA ASP A 435 27.64 10.58 26.19
C ASP A 435 27.91 9.23 26.87
N LEU A 436 28.62 8.34 26.17
CA LEU A 436 28.89 6.97 26.60
C LEU A 436 29.68 6.93 27.91
N LYS A 437 30.63 7.84 28.13
CA LYS A 437 31.44 7.89 29.36
C LYS A 437 30.63 8.31 30.61
N ALA A 438 29.41 8.87 30.42
CA ALA A 438 28.51 9.17 31.53
C ALA A 438 27.75 7.95 32.03
N VAL A 439 27.74 6.86 31.26
CA VAL A 439 26.95 5.65 31.55
C VAL A 439 27.80 4.39 31.73
N ILE A 440 29.00 4.33 31.16
CA ILE A 440 29.95 3.21 31.38
C ILE A 440 31.40 3.68 31.54
N GLU A 441 32.17 2.92 32.31
CA GLU A 441 33.63 2.93 32.35
C GLU A 441 34.13 1.61 31.72
N VAL A 442 35.14 1.69 30.84
CA VAL A 442 35.78 0.50 30.23
C VAL A 442 37.26 0.45 30.60
N LYS A 443 37.73 -0.71 31.08
CA LYS A 443 39.12 -0.99 31.36
C LYS A 443 39.59 -2.19 30.58
N VAL A 444 40.82 -2.16 30.13
CA VAL A 444 41.55 -3.33 29.58
C VAL A 444 42.75 -3.56 30.46
N ASN A 445 42.88 -4.78 31.01
CA ASN A 445 43.96 -5.15 31.94
C ASN A 445 44.08 -4.13 33.11
N ASN A 446 42.96 -3.71 33.72
CA ASN A 446 42.84 -2.70 34.79
C ASN A 446 43.25 -1.28 34.37
N VAL A 447 43.52 -0.99 33.09
CA VAL A 447 43.80 0.37 32.59
C VAL A 447 42.57 0.92 31.92
N ALA A 448 42.08 2.08 32.37
CA ALA A 448 40.90 2.72 31.80
C ALA A 448 41.15 3.18 30.38
N ILE A 449 40.18 2.93 29.50
CA ILE A 449 40.13 3.48 28.16
C ILE A 449 39.61 4.92 28.25
N ALA A 450 40.31 5.86 27.63
CA ALA A 450 39.91 7.24 27.54
C ALA A 450 38.83 7.41 26.45
N ILE A 451 37.57 7.14 26.81
CA ILE A 451 36.42 7.36 25.91
C ILE A 451 36.31 8.87 25.61
N PRO A 452 36.17 9.26 24.31
CA PRO A 452 36.06 10.68 23.96
C PRO A 452 34.84 11.37 24.62
N ASP A 453 34.94 12.69 24.81
CA ASP A 453 33.82 13.50 25.31
C ASP A 453 32.67 13.54 24.31
N ALA A 454 31.42 13.55 24.82
CA ALA A 454 30.19 13.58 24.01
C ALA A 454 30.11 12.45 22.98
N PHE A 455 30.59 11.27 23.34
CA PHE A 455 30.60 10.09 22.48
C PHE A 455 29.20 9.44 22.51
N ALA A 456 28.45 9.63 21.44
CA ALA A 456 27.07 9.17 21.35
C ALA A 456 26.95 7.76 20.73
N ILE A 457 26.03 6.97 21.29
CA ILE A 457 25.53 5.73 20.67
C ILE A 457 24.03 5.92 20.35
N SER A 458 23.65 5.69 19.11
CA SER A 458 22.27 5.86 18.65
C SER A 458 21.79 4.67 17.84
N GLY A 459 20.45 4.49 17.79
CA GLY A 459 19.80 3.51 16.93
C GLY A 459 19.71 2.09 17.52
N ARG A 460 19.05 1.21 16.75
CA ARG A 460 18.73 -0.18 17.11
C ARG A 460 19.68 -1.20 16.50
N THR A 461 20.57 -0.77 15.62
CA THR A 461 21.53 -1.64 14.93
C THR A 461 22.83 -1.67 15.70
N PHE A 462 23.41 -2.85 15.87
CA PHE A 462 24.76 -2.99 16.41
C PHE A 462 25.77 -2.37 15.46
N THR A 463 26.63 -1.52 16.01
CA THR A 463 27.65 -0.78 15.26
C THR A 463 28.95 -0.77 16.04
N ASP A 464 30.09 -0.79 15.36
CA ASP A 464 31.40 -0.67 15.96
C ASP A 464 31.73 0.77 16.31
N TYR A 465 31.97 1.03 17.57
CA TYR A 465 32.34 2.35 18.12
C TYR A 465 33.78 2.31 18.64
N LEU A 466 34.69 3.07 18.04
CA LEU A 466 36.06 3.17 18.49
C LEU A 466 36.13 3.90 19.86
N LEU A 467 36.43 3.16 20.92
CA LEU A 467 36.55 3.73 22.26
C LEU A 467 37.92 4.37 22.54
N GLY A 468 39.00 3.80 22.00
CA GLY A 468 40.36 4.23 22.23
C GLY A 468 41.36 3.10 21.99
N ASN A 469 42.51 3.17 22.65
CA ASN A 469 43.58 2.16 22.50
C ASN A 469 43.89 1.48 23.84
N ALA A 470 44.33 0.22 23.76
CA ALA A 470 44.82 -0.54 24.90
C ALA A 470 46.10 -1.31 24.54
N ASN A 471 46.94 -1.61 25.52
CA ASN A 471 48.05 -2.51 25.34
C ASN A 471 47.68 -3.91 25.83
N LEU A 472 47.85 -4.91 24.95
CA LEU A 472 47.64 -6.32 25.28
C LEU A 472 48.94 -7.01 25.59
N THR A 473 48.88 -8.05 26.44
CA THR A 473 49.96 -9.01 26.69
C THR A 473 49.67 -10.31 25.96
N VAL A 474 50.69 -11.08 25.65
CA VAL A 474 50.48 -12.45 25.13
C VAL A 474 49.79 -13.31 26.19
N GLY A 475 48.80 -14.07 25.82
CA GLY A 475 47.96 -14.87 26.70
C GLY A 475 46.69 -14.17 27.18
N GLU A 476 46.25 -14.48 28.38
CA GLU A 476 45.00 -13.97 28.95
C GLU A 476 45.04 -12.45 29.19
N ASN A 477 44.03 -11.76 28.71
CA ASN A 477 43.75 -10.34 28.95
C ASN A 477 42.30 -10.21 29.44
N THR A 478 41.94 -9.06 30.01
CA THR A 478 40.61 -8.79 30.52
C THR A 478 40.05 -7.47 30.00
N ILE A 479 38.76 -7.46 29.68
CA ILE A 479 37.97 -6.22 29.55
C ILE A 479 37.02 -6.19 30.72
N GLU A 480 36.98 -5.07 31.40
CA GLU A 480 36.01 -4.77 32.45
C GLU A 480 35.16 -3.59 32.00
N VAL A 481 33.82 -3.75 32.05
CA VAL A 481 32.86 -2.68 31.79
C VAL A 481 32.05 -2.47 33.01
N LYS A 482 32.09 -1.26 33.59
CA LYS A 482 31.30 -0.89 34.74
C LYS A 482 30.19 0.07 34.33
N ALA A 483 28.91 -0.24 34.67
CA ALA A 483 27.82 0.69 34.57
C ALA A 483 27.94 1.76 35.68
N ILE A 484 27.99 3.04 35.29
CA ILE A 484 28.14 4.18 36.22
C ILE A 484 26.91 5.10 36.22
N GLY A 485 25.95 4.87 35.32
CA GLY A 485 24.68 5.56 35.26
C GLY A 485 23.58 4.88 36.08
N GLU A 486 22.34 5.32 35.85
CA GLU A 486 21.16 4.65 36.39
C GLU A 486 20.95 3.27 35.71
N SER A 487 20.11 2.41 36.31
CA SER A 487 19.75 1.13 35.72
C SER A 487 19.17 1.33 34.30
N ASP A 488 19.50 0.42 33.38
CA ASP A 488 19.08 0.43 31.97
C ASP A 488 19.60 1.61 31.12
N THR A 489 20.63 2.34 31.59
CA THR A 489 21.26 3.41 30.79
C THR A 489 22.45 2.96 29.97
N ALA A 490 23.06 1.81 30.32
CA ALA A 490 24.20 1.25 29.58
C ALA A 490 23.75 0.67 28.20
N PRO A 491 24.65 0.66 27.18
CA PRO A 491 24.34 0.09 25.88
C PRO A 491 24.15 -1.42 25.95
N ASN A 492 23.39 -1.97 25.00
CA ASN A 492 23.45 -3.39 24.72
C ASN A 492 24.76 -3.65 23.96
N ILE A 493 25.58 -4.54 24.49
CA ILE A 493 26.90 -4.87 23.96
C ILE A 493 26.89 -6.29 23.42
N ASP A 494 27.32 -6.48 22.15
CA ASP A 494 27.49 -7.78 21.51
C ASP A 494 28.92 -8.28 21.79
N PHE A 495 29.93 -7.53 21.35
CA PHE A 495 31.34 -7.88 21.59
C PHE A 495 32.24 -6.65 21.67
N PHE A 496 33.47 -6.87 22.12
CA PHE A 496 34.56 -5.92 21.91
C PHE A 496 35.46 -6.42 20.79
N LYS A 497 35.73 -5.55 19.81
CA LYS A 497 36.65 -5.80 18.71
C LYS A 497 37.98 -5.08 19.02
N LEU A 498 39.05 -5.85 19.03
CA LEU A 498 40.41 -5.34 19.24
C LEU A 498 41.23 -5.55 17.99
N VAL A 499 41.69 -4.46 17.39
CA VAL A 499 42.42 -4.45 16.12
C VAL A 499 43.86 -4.03 16.40
N PRO A 500 44.89 -4.85 15.98
CA PRO A 500 46.27 -4.46 16.16
C PRO A 500 46.57 -3.12 15.47
N ASN A 501 47.22 -2.22 16.19
CA ASN A 501 47.73 -1.00 15.57
C ASN A 501 48.94 -1.38 14.70
N ALA A 502 49.01 -0.80 13.48
CA ALA A 502 50.08 -1.10 12.50
C ALA A 502 51.47 -0.65 13.02
#